data_3a65a27dedc89bdda57c758b48b3c34d
#
_entry.id   3a65a27dedc89bdda57c758b48b3c34d
#
_cell.length_a   1.000
_cell.length_b   1.000
_cell.length_c   1.000
_cell.angle_alpha   90.00
_cell.angle_beta   90.00
_cell.angle_gamma   90.00
#
_symmetry.space_group_name_H-M   'P 1'
#
loop_
_entity.id
_entity.type
_entity.pdbx_description
1 polymer ?
#
loop_
_entity_poly.entity_id
_entity_poly.type
_entity_poly.pdbx_seq_one_letter_code
_entity_poly.pdbx_strand_id
1 'polypeptide(L)'
;MVPLLQEAWDAALEEASQFIQDYLERHPSVSFYVYTDPDIAFLRTAPDVLPYYAGLLSSCPEYRVVGPALQISDIPSHFSKKYFSSRNFFKKIFYQKSVYEWESMFWTDVPNIATWNGIGYHVASQPIDTTFGMFRRDTQFKRLLRPSLRAYAPYAAVHVDWYDDSKHLPEEDKVYYSERQLGVNNW
;
A
#
# COMPACT_ATOMS: atom_id res chain seq x y z
N MET A 1 -22.73 13.96 4.66
CA MET A 1 -21.82 13.17 5.55
C MET A 1 -20.49 12.81 4.93
N VAL A 2 -20.43 12.59 3.60
CA VAL A 2 -19.17 12.25 2.87
C VAL A 2 -18.12 13.40 2.80
N PRO A 3 -18.47 14.70 2.67
CA PRO A 3 -17.46 15.76 2.56
C PRO A 3 -16.58 15.92 3.81
N LEU A 4 -17.14 15.86 4.99
CA LEU A 4 -16.40 16.04 6.26
C LEU A 4 -15.35 14.97 6.50
N LEU A 5 -15.59 13.73 6.06
CA LEU A 5 -14.63 12.64 6.21
C LEU A 5 -13.47 12.77 5.24
N GLN A 6 -13.74 13.24 4.02
CA GLN A 6 -12.70 13.51 3.05
C GLN A 6 -11.79 14.65 3.53
N GLU A 7 -12.37 15.73 4.03
CA GLU A 7 -11.62 16.87 4.58
C GLU A 7 -10.73 16.44 5.78
N ALA A 8 -11.26 15.62 6.69
CA ALA A 8 -10.48 15.10 7.82
C ALA A 8 -9.32 14.19 7.36
N TRP A 9 -9.56 13.38 6.34
CA TRP A 9 -8.53 12.53 5.76
C TRP A 9 -7.44 13.35 5.06
N ASP A 10 -7.84 14.33 4.25
CA ASP A 10 -6.90 15.18 3.53
C ASP A 10 -6.05 16.00 4.52
N ALA A 11 -6.65 16.49 5.60
CA ALA A 11 -5.93 17.18 6.67
C ALA A 11 -4.92 16.27 7.38
N ALA A 12 -5.28 15.01 7.67
CA ALA A 12 -4.36 14.05 8.28
C ALA A 12 -3.18 13.70 7.36
N LEU A 13 -3.42 13.58 6.04
CA LEU A 13 -2.35 13.37 5.06
C LEU A 13 -1.42 14.58 4.94
N GLU A 14 -1.97 15.78 5.03
CA GLU A 14 -1.17 17.01 5.01
C GLU A 14 -0.31 17.13 6.27
N GLU A 15 -0.86 16.85 7.45
CA GLU A 15 -0.12 16.82 8.71
C GLU A 15 1.01 15.78 8.67
N ALA A 16 0.73 14.57 8.21
CA ALA A 16 1.75 13.53 8.03
C ALA A 16 2.85 13.96 7.06
N SER A 17 2.48 14.60 5.94
CA SER A 17 3.43 15.12 4.96
C SER A 17 4.33 16.19 5.57
N GLN A 18 3.76 17.13 6.33
CA GLN A 18 4.52 18.18 6.99
C GLN A 18 5.48 17.60 8.04
N PHE A 19 5.01 16.67 8.86
CA PHE A 19 5.85 15.98 9.83
C PHE A 19 7.06 15.29 9.18
N ILE A 20 6.85 14.60 8.06
CA ILE A 20 7.91 13.95 7.29
C ILE A 20 8.92 15.00 6.79
N GLN A 21 8.46 16.11 6.22
CA GLN A 21 9.34 17.16 5.72
C GLN A 21 10.18 17.77 6.84
N ASP A 22 9.57 18.14 7.94
CA ASP A 22 10.25 18.70 9.12
C ASP A 22 11.31 17.73 9.69
N TYR A 23 11.00 16.44 9.67
CA TYR A 23 11.97 15.41 10.08
C TYR A 23 13.16 15.33 9.12
N LEU A 24 12.87 15.26 7.81
CA LEU A 24 13.90 15.17 6.78
C LEU A 24 14.82 16.41 6.75
N GLU A 25 14.27 17.61 6.99
CA GLU A 25 15.08 18.83 7.09
C GLU A 25 16.08 18.77 8.24
N ARG A 26 15.65 18.25 9.39
CA ARG A 26 16.53 18.08 10.58
C ARG A 26 17.53 16.93 10.41
N HIS A 27 17.28 15.99 9.47
CA HIS A 27 18.11 14.81 9.24
C HIS A 27 18.60 14.73 7.79
N PRO A 28 19.58 15.55 7.38
CA PRO A 28 20.02 15.65 5.99
C PRO A 28 20.68 14.37 5.44
N SER A 29 21.14 13.47 6.29
CA SER A 29 21.71 12.18 5.88
C SER A 29 20.67 11.12 5.50
N VAL A 30 19.40 11.33 5.81
CA VAL A 30 18.31 10.41 5.43
C VAL A 30 18.01 10.56 3.95
N SER A 31 18.21 9.50 3.17
CA SER A 31 17.98 9.47 1.73
C SER A 31 16.60 8.95 1.35
N PHE A 32 16.02 8.11 2.19
CA PHE A 32 14.73 7.44 1.99
C PHE A 32 13.93 7.44 3.27
N TYR A 33 12.62 7.43 3.14
CA TYR A 33 11.70 7.21 4.26
C TYR A 33 10.63 6.18 3.87
N VAL A 34 10.03 5.55 4.86
CA VAL A 34 8.94 4.59 4.67
C VAL A 34 7.68 5.14 5.30
N TYR A 35 6.59 5.01 4.58
CA TYR A 35 5.23 5.16 5.10
C TYR A 35 4.49 3.85 4.88
N THR A 36 3.77 3.37 5.90
CA THR A 36 3.06 2.09 5.84
C THR A 36 1.79 2.12 6.68
N ASP A 37 0.79 1.37 6.23
CA ASP A 37 -0.34 1.02 7.08
C ASP A 37 0.11 -0.01 8.14
N PRO A 38 -0.52 -0.06 9.33
CA PRO A 38 -0.07 -0.89 10.43
C PRO A 38 -0.30 -2.39 10.22
N ASP A 39 -1.11 -2.76 9.25
CA ASP A 39 -1.54 -4.13 8.93
C ASP A 39 -0.78 -4.75 7.75
N ILE A 40 0.34 -4.16 7.34
CA ILE A 40 1.25 -4.72 6.35
C ILE A 40 2.32 -5.56 7.03
N ALA A 41 2.43 -6.82 6.63
CA ALA A 41 3.41 -7.75 7.18
C ALA A 41 4.31 -8.37 6.11
N PHE A 42 5.59 -8.48 6.43
CA PHE A 42 6.61 -9.12 5.60
C PHE A 42 6.92 -10.54 6.12
N LEU A 43 5.91 -11.40 6.16
CA LEU A 43 5.98 -12.70 6.84
C LEU A 43 6.90 -13.73 6.18
N ARG A 44 7.05 -13.67 4.85
CA ARG A 44 7.84 -14.62 4.05
C ARG A 44 8.84 -13.90 3.16
N THR A 45 9.19 -12.70 3.55
CA THR A 45 10.04 -11.80 2.76
C THR A 45 11.50 -12.01 3.13
N ALA A 46 12.38 -11.79 2.16
CA ALA A 46 13.81 -11.77 2.41
C ALA A 46 14.17 -10.68 3.44
N PRO A 47 15.11 -10.95 4.36
CA PRO A 47 15.43 -10.05 5.47
C PRO A 47 16.04 -8.72 5.02
N ASP A 48 16.51 -8.64 3.78
CA ASP A 48 17.11 -7.45 3.17
C ASP A 48 16.11 -6.61 2.37
N VAL A 49 14.82 -6.70 2.66
CA VAL A 49 13.75 -5.99 1.91
C VAL A 49 13.98 -4.47 1.86
N LEU A 50 14.34 -3.83 2.96
CA LEU A 50 14.58 -2.39 2.97
C LEU A 50 15.85 -2.00 2.19
N PRO A 51 17.02 -2.65 2.37
CA PRO A 51 18.17 -2.49 1.48
C PRO A 51 17.85 -2.71 0.00
N TYR A 52 17.05 -3.73 -0.34
CA TYR A 52 16.62 -3.99 -1.71
C TYR A 52 15.80 -2.82 -2.29
N TYR A 53 14.80 -2.33 -1.55
CA TYR A 53 13.98 -1.19 -2.00
C TYR A 53 14.81 0.08 -2.16
N ALA A 54 15.71 0.35 -1.23
CA ALA A 54 16.64 1.48 -1.34
C ALA A 54 17.56 1.34 -2.56
N GLY A 55 18.03 0.12 -2.84
CA GLY A 55 18.83 -0.20 -4.03
C GLY A 55 18.07 0.03 -5.32
N LEU A 56 16.80 -0.39 -5.40
CA LEU A 56 15.93 -0.12 -6.55
C LEU A 56 15.76 1.38 -6.80
N LEU A 57 15.43 2.14 -5.75
CA LEU A 57 15.30 3.58 -5.88
C LEU A 57 16.62 4.25 -6.27
N SER A 58 17.75 3.76 -5.80
CA SER A 58 19.06 4.30 -6.15
C SER A 58 19.43 4.03 -7.61
N SER A 59 19.07 2.85 -8.12
CA SER A 59 19.42 2.39 -9.47
C SER A 59 18.45 2.87 -10.54
N CYS A 60 17.22 3.21 -10.16
CA CYS A 60 16.13 3.60 -11.07
C CYS A 60 15.64 5.02 -10.72
N PRO A 61 16.39 6.07 -11.09
CA PRO A 61 16.12 7.46 -10.69
C PRO A 61 14.79 8.02 -11.20
N GLU A 62 14.20 7.41 -12.21
CA GLU A 62 12.90 7.77 -12.76
C GLU A 62 11.74 7.42 -11.81
N TYR A 63 11.94 6.47 -10.87
CA TYR A 63 10.92 6.10 -9.90
C TYR A 63 11.09 6.86 -8.58
N ARG A 64 9.99 7.23 -7.98
CA ARG A 64 9.92 8.04 -6.76
C ARG A 64 9.59 7.23 -5.52
N VAL A 65 8.93 6.09 -5.72
CA VAL A 65 8.51 5.20 -4.65
C VAL A 65 8.61 3.74 -5.10
N VAL A 66 8.95 2.88 -4.17
CA VAL A 66 8.90 1.42 -4.32
C VAL A 66 8.11 0.82 -3.17
N GLY A 67 7.33 -0.21 -3.45
CA GLY A 67 6.59 -0.97 -2.45
C GLY A 67 6.35 -2.40 -2.88
N PRO A 68 5.80 -3.23 -2.00
CA PRO A 68 5.50 -4.62 -2.29
C PRO A 68 4.32 -4.77 -3.26
N ALA A 69 4.35 -5.84 -4.04
CA ALA A 69 3.12 -6.47 -4.49
C ALA A 69 2.49 -7.16 -3.27
N LEU A 70 1.17 -7.06 -3.13
CA LEU A 70 0.47 -7.70 -2.03
C LEU A 70 0.11 -9.14 -2.42
N GLN A 71 0.46 -10.08 -1.56
CA GLN A 71 0.20 -11.49 -1.81
C GLN A 71 -1.30 -11.77 -1.71
N ILE A 72 -1.86 -12.45 -2.71
CA ILE A 72 -3.29 -12.79 -2.79
C ILE A 72 -3.53 -14.27 -3.05
N SER A 73 -2.48 -15.04 -3.38
CA SER A 73 -2.61 -16.42 -3.84
C SER A 73 -3.12 -17.39 -2.78
N ASP A 74 -3.00 -17.04 -1.52
CA ASP A 74 -3.39 -17.85 -0.36
C ASP A 74 -4.52 -17.22 0.46
N ILE A 75 -5.15 -16.17 -0.03
CA ILE A 75 -6.36 -15.61 0.59
C ILE A 75 -7.49 -16.65 0.48
N PRO A 76 -8.09 -17.09 1.59
CA PRO A 76 -9.18 -18.02 1.56
C PRO A 76 -10.36 -17.52 0.72
N SER A 77 -10.89 -18.36 -0.15
CA SER A 77 -11.95 -17.99 -1.10
C SER A 77 -13.27 -17.53 -0.44
N HIS A 78 -13.46 -17.87 0.82
CA HIS A 78 -14.64 -17.43 1.58
C HIS A 78 -14.45 -16.05 2.23
N PHE A 79 -13.26 -15.46 2.21
CA PHE A 79 -13.02 -14.08 2.61
C PHE A 79 -13.38 -13.15 1.47
N SER A 80 -14.64 -12.81 1.37
CA SER A 80 -15.15 -11.88 0.36
C SER A 80 -15.12 -10.44 0.88
N LYS A 81 -13.96 -9.88 1.13
CA LYS A 81 -13.86 -8.44 1.39
C LYS A 81 -14.12 -7.70 0.08
N LYS A 82 -15.17 -6.91 0.04
CA LYS A 82 -15.55 -6.12 -1.12
C LYS A 82 -14.89 -4.76 -1.05
N TYR A 83 -14.16 -4.43 -2.09
CA TYR A 83 -13.53 -3.13 -2.23
C TYR A 83 -14.49 -2.15 -2.92
N PHE A 84 -14.62 -0.94 -2.38
CA PHE A 84 -15.35 0.13 -3.07
C PHE A 84 -14.37 0.92 -3.93
N SER A 85 -14.30 0.61 -5.21
CA SER A 85 -13.58 1.50 -6.11
C SER A 85 -14.38 2.78 -6.33
N SER A 86 -13.66 3.91 -6.28
CA SER A 86 -14.11 5.29 -6.40
C SER A 86 -15.43 5.52 -7.14
N ARG A 87 -16.29 6.33 -6.52
CA ARG A 87 -17.48 6.92 -7.16
C ARG A 87 -17.07 7.64 -8.44
N ASN A 88 -17.32 7.03 -9.57
CA ASN A 88 -17.43 7.78 -10.80
C ASN A 88 -18.82 8.41 -10.82
N PHE A 89 -18.92 9.64 -10.29
CA PHE A 89 -20.16 10.38 -10.08
C PHE A 89 -21.00 10.52 -11.36
N PHE A 90 -20.36 10.43 -12.54
CA PHE A 90 -21.02 10.56 -13.83
C PHE A 90 -21.63 9.26 -14.38
N LYS A 91 -21.30 8.10 -13.86
CA LYS A 91 -21.77 6.82 -14.43
C LYS A 91 -22.75 6.03 -13.60
N LYS A 92 -23.08 6.42 -12.36
CA LYS A 92 -23.99 5.68 -11.44
C LYS A 92 -23.75 4.16 -11.36
N ILE A 93 -22.56 3.69 -11.73
CA ILE A 93 -22.22 2.28 -11.75
C ILE A 93 -21.30 2.02 -10.57
N PHE A 94 -21.85 1.34 -9.57
CA PHE A 94 -21.07 0.88 -8.41
C PHE A 94 -20.36 -0.41 -8.79
N TYR A 95 -19.06 -0.34 -9.06
CA TYR A 95 -18.24 -1.54 -9.15
C TYR A 95 -17.76 -1.91 -7.76
N GLN A 96 -18.29 -2.99 -7.21
CA GLN A 96 -17.70 -3.66 -6.07
C GLN A 96 -16.72 -4.70 -6.61
N LYS A 97 -15.43 -4.48 -6.42
CA LYS A 97 -14.42 -5.49 -6.66
C LYS A 97 -14.01 -6.10 -5.32
N SER A 98 -13.81 -7.40 -5.29
CA SER A 98 -13.14 -8.01 -4.16
C SER A 98 -11.67 -7.55 -4.11
N VAL A 99 -11.06 -7.68 -2.96
CA VAL A 99 -9.62 -7.42 -2.80
C VAL A 99 -8.80 -8.25 -3.80
N TYR A 100 -9.19 -9.52 -3.98
CA TYR A 100 -8.56 -10.42 -4.94
C TYR A 100 -8.66 -9.89 -6.38
N GLU A 101 -9.85 -9.45 -6.81
CA GLU A 101 -10.05 -8.89 -8.16
C GLU A 101 -9.27 -7.58 -8.37
N TRP A 102 -9.12 -6.78 -7.32
CA TRP A 102 -8.36 -5.54 -7.38
C TRP A 102 -6.86 -5.82 -7.51
N GLU A 103 -6.30 -6.60 -6.60
CA GLU A 103 -4.87 -6.87 -6.58
C GLU A 103 -4.43 -7.77 -7.74
N SER A 104 -5.30 -8.69 -8.22
CA SER A 104 -4.97 -9.53 -9.38
C SER A 104 -4.62 -8.72 -10.62
N MET A 105 -5.15 -7.50 -10.77
CA MET A 105 -4.77 -6.62 -11.88
C MET A 105 -3.28 -6.27 -11.87
N PHE A 106 -2.64 -6.25 -10.71
CA PHE A 106 -1.22 -5.96 -10.57
C PHE A 106 -0.32 -7.19 -10.75
N TRP A 107 -0.92 -8.38 -10.80
CA TRP A 107 -0.22 -9.64 -11.03
C TRP A 107 -0.34 -10.14 -12.48
N THR A 108 -1.13 -9.48 -13.31
CA THR A 108 -1.35 -9.88 -14.72
C THR A 108 -0.29 -9.36 -15.68
N ASP A 109 0.35 -8.25 -15.36
CA ASP A 109 1.43 -7.71 -16.19
C ASP A 109 2.71 -8.55 -16.01
N VAL A 110 3.40 -8.81 -17.11
CA VAL A 110 4.70 -9.48 -17.05
C VAL A 110 5.70 -8.54 -16.39
N PRO A 111 6.17 -8.84 -15.17
CA PRO A 111 7.08 -7.94 -14.48
C PRO A 111 8.46 -7.92 -15.17
N ASN A 112 9.07 -6.75 -15.15
CA ASN A 112 10.47 -6.60 -15.51
C ASN A 112 11.37 -7.28 -14.48
N ILE A 113 12.64 -7.45 -14.80
CA ILE A 113 13.64 -8.00 -13.87
C ILE A 113 14.60 -6.88 -13.48
N ALA A 114 14.72 -6.64 -12.18
CA ALA A 114 15.75 -5.80 -11.59
C ALA A 114 16.77 -6.67 -10.85
N THR A 115 18.05 -6.38 -11.04
CA THR A 115 19.12 -7.15 -10.42
C THR A 115 19.51 -6.55 -9.06
N TRP A 116 19.59 -7.41 -8.05
CA TRP A 116 20.07 -7.07 -6.72
C TRP A 116 21.04 -8.16 -6.22
N ASN A 117 22.24 -7.76 -5.79
CA ASN A 117 23.29 -8.69 -5.37
C ASN A 117 23.58 -9.81 -6.39
N GLY A 118 23.49 -9.50 -7.68
CA GLY A 118 23.71 -10.46 -8.77
C GLY A 118 22.53 -11.39 -9.07
N ILE A 119 21.41 -11.25 -8.38
CA ILE A 119 20.19 -12.05 -8.57
C ILE A 119 19.11 -11.16 -9.19
N GLY A 120 18.43 -11.69 -10.20
CA GLY A 120 17.29 -11.01 -10.83
C GLY A 120 15.99 -11.24 -10.04
N TYR A 121 15.28 -10.15 -9.77
CA TYR A 121 13.99 -10.18 -9.09
C TYR A 121 12.91 -9.48 -9.92
N HIS A 122 11.69 -9.95 -9.81
CA HIS A 122 10.56 -9.38 -10.54
C HIS A 122 10.11 -8.05 -9.95
N VAL A 123 9.97 -7.06 -10.81
CA VAL A 123 9.43 -5.73 -10.50
C VAL A 123 8.49 -5.28 -11.62
N ALA A 124 7.53 -4.43 -11.32
CA ALA A 124 6.66 -3.81 -12.31
C ALA A 124 6.46 -2.32 -12.06
N SER A 125 6.39 -1.54 -13.14
CA SER A 125 6.02 -0.13 -13.09
C SER A 125 4.52 0.01 -12.88
N GLN A 126 4.08 -0.01 -11.64
CA GLN A 126 2.67 0.01 -11.25
C GLN A 126 2.44 0.95 -10.06
N PRO A 127 1.22 1.51 -9.92
CA PRO A 127 0.93 2.40 -8.81
C PRO A 127 1.03 1.65 -7.48
N ILE A 128 1.56 2.36 -6.49
CA ILE A 128 1.51 1.95 -5.08
C ILE A 128 0.49 2.84 -4.40
N ASP A 129 -0.43 2.22 -3.69
CA ASP A 129 -1.33 2.90 -2.78
C ASP A 129 -0.67 3.12 -1.40
N THR A 130 -1.44 3.53 -0.41
CA THR A 130 -0.93 3.86 0.92
C THR A 130 -0.47 2.67 1.75
N THR A 131 -0.61 1.43 1.27
CA THR A 131 -0.37 0.24 2.08
C THR A 131 1.06 0.14 2.58
N PHE A 132 2.04 0.30 1.69
CA PHE A 132 3.45 0.43 2.04
C PHE A 132 4.20 1.10 0.90
N GLY A 133 5.00 2.11 1.22
CA GLY A 133 5.90 2.74 0.25
C GLY A 133 7.20 3.21 0.88
N MET A 134 8.32 2.87 0.24
CA MET A 134 9.59 3.54 0.48
C MET A 134 9.73 4.65 -0.54
N PHE A 135 9.97 5.86 -0.07
CA PHE A 135 9.99 7.10 -0.82
C PHE A 135 11.40 7.67 -0.85
N ARG A 136 11.75 8.34 -1.96
CA ARG A 136 12.91 9.22 -1.98
C ARG A 136 12.68 10.42 -1.08
N ARG A 137 13.72 10.91 -0.46
CA ARG A 137 13.73 12.12 0.37
C ARG A 137 13.06 13.34 -0.29
N ASP A 138 13.30 13.53 -1.57
CA ASP A 138 12.80 14.65 -2.38
C ASP A 138 11.36 14.46 -2.90
N THR A 139 10.68 13.41 -2.45
CA THR A 139 9.33 13.08 -2.87
C THR A 139 8.35 13.45 -1.77
N GLN A 140 7.41 14.32 -2.10
CA GLN A 140 6.30 14.61 -1.19
C GLN A 140 5.40 13.38 -1.04
N PHE A 141 5.04 13.06 0.19
CA PHE A 141 4.08 11.99 0.47
C PHE A 141 2.72 12.28 -0.19
N LYS A 142 2.21 11.30 -0.93
CA LYS A 142 0.87 11.31 -1.55
C LYS A 142 0.33 9.90 -1.59
N ARG A 143 -0.98 9.76 -1.46
CA ARG A 143 -1.65 8.47 -1.41
C ARG A 143 -1.46 7.59 -2.66
N LEU A 144 -1.40 8.17 -3.83
CA LEU A 144 -1.16 7.44 -5.08
C LEU A 144 -0.02 8.13 -5.80
N LEU A 145 1.16 7.53 -5.76
CA LEU A 145 2.34 8.05 -6.44
C LEU A 145 2.63 7.27 -7.71
N ARG A 146 2.93 8.03 -8.74
CA ARG A 146 3.55 7.57 -9.97
C ARG A 146 4.69 8.55 -10.33
N PRO A 147 5.79 8.12 -10.90
CA PRO A 147 6.13 6.73 -11.22
C PRO A 147 6.59 5.92 -9.99
N SER A 148 6.10 4.70 -9.89
CA SER A 148 6.37 3.77 -8.78
C SER A 148 6.69 2.37 -9.26
N LEU A 149 7.44 1.60 -8.43
CA LEU A 149 7.76 0.21 -8.67
C LEU A 149 7.08 -0.68 -7.64
N ARG A 150 6.43 -1.75 -8.09
CA ARG A 150 6.04 -2.88 -7.24
C ARG A 150 7.09 -3.96 -7.30
N ALA A 151 7.51 -4.47 -6.13
CA ALA A 151 8.43 -5.59 -5.99
C ALA A 151 7.65 -6.85 -5.64
N TYR A 152 7.95 -7.94 -6.35
CA TYR A 152 7.30 -9.24 -6.19
C TYR A 152 8.12 -10.16 -5.30
N ALA A 153 7.69 -11.42 -5.14
CA ALA A 153 8.41 -12.38 -4.34
C ALA A 153 9.91 -12.45 -4.70
N PRO A 154 10.81 -12.55 -3.70
CA PRO A 154 10.55 -12.74 -2.27
C PRO A 154 10.32 -11.43 -1.49
N TYR A 155 10.16 -10.30 -2.14
CA TYR A 155 10.01 -8.97 -1.55
C TYR A 155 8.55 -8.45 -1.56
N ALA A 156 7.59 -9.35 -1.74
CA ALA A 156 6.16 -9.09 -1.60
C ALA A 156 5.76 -9.03 -0.12
N ALA A 157 4.63 -8.38 0.18
CA ALA A 157 4.07 -8.31 1.52
C ALA A 157 2.68 -8.93 1.59
N VAL A 158 2.19 -9.10 2.81
CA VAL A 158 0.85 -9.56 3.13
C VAL A 158 0.09 -8.40 3.76
N HIS A 159 -1.13 -8.17 3.33
CA HIS A 159 -2.07 -7.29 4.02
C HIS A 159 -2.85 -8.15 5.02
N VAL A 160 -2.51 -8.06 6.29
CA VAL A 160 -2.99 -8.97 7.34
C VAL A 160 -4.52 -8.97 7.42
N ASP A 161 -5.10 -7.82 7.26
CA ASP A 161 -6.53 -7.57 7.29
C ASP A 161 -7.34 -8.38 6.27
N TRP A 162 -6.71 -8.77 5.15
CA TRP A 162 -7.37 -9.60 4.13
C TRP A 162 -7.54 -11.06 4.55
N TYR A 163 -6.88 -11.47 5.62
CA TYR A 163 -6.93 -12.81 6.19
C TYR A 163 -7.84 -12.89 7.42
N ASP A 164 -8.46 -11.77 7.77
CA ASP A 164 -9.37 -11.71 8.91
C ASP A 164 -10.80 -12.11 8.50
N ASP A 165 -11.37 -13.07 9.21
CA ASP A 165 -12.78 -13.39 9.05
C ASP A 165 -13.61 -12.48 9.95
N SER A 166 -14.12 -11.40 9.38
CA SER A 166 -14.96 -10.44 10.10
C SER A 166 -16.20 -11.05 10.80
N LYS A 167 -16.61 -12.26 10.41
CA LYS A 167 -17.70 -13.00 11.06
C LYS A 167 -17.28 -13.60 12.39
N HIS A 168 -15.98 -13.83 12.58
CA HIS A 168 -15.41 -14.45 13.77
C HIS A 168 -14.62 -13.48 14.66
N LEU A 169 -14.68 -12.19 14.37
CA LEU A 169 -14.10 -11.18 15.27
C LEU A 169 -14.74 -11.26 16.67
N PRO A 170 -13.95 -11.09 17.74
CA PRO A 170 -14.48 -10.89 19.08
C PRO A 170 -15.56 -9.81 19.10
N GLU A 171 -16.55 -9.96 19.94
CA GLU A 171 -17.69 -9.01 19.98
C GLU A 171 -17.24 -7.59 20.33
N GLU A 172 -16.23 -7.45 21.17
CA GLU A 172 -15.60 -6.17 21.52
C GLU A 172 -14.97 -5.48 20.31
N ASP A 173 -14.34 -6.23 19.40
CA ASP A 173 -13.78 -5.70 18.17
C ASP A 173 -14.89 -5.29 17.19
N LYS A 174 -15.96 -6.08 17.08
CA LYS A 174 -17.13 -5.71 16.27
C LYS A 174 -17.77 -4.41 16.76
N VAL A 175 -17.93 -4.26 18.06
CA VAL A 175 -18.45 -3.02 18.68
C VAL A 175 -17.51 -1.86 18.37
N TYR A 176 -16.21 -2.04 18.61
CA TYR A 176 -15.19 -1.03 18.31
C TYR A 176 -15.27 -0.53 16.88
N TYR A 177 -15.28 -1.45 15.91
CA TYR A 177 -15.36 -1.09 14.49
C TYR A 177 -16.73 -0.50 14.12
N SER A 178 -17.84 -0.97 14.70
CA SER A 178 -19.16 -0.44 14.41
C SER A 178 -19.36 0.98 14.94
N GLU A 179 -18.80 1.31 16.10
CA GLU A 179 -18.87 2.63 16.70
C GLU A 179 -17.96 3.64 16.02
N ARG A 180 -16.87 3.17 15.44
CA ARG A 180 -15.85 3.98 14.79
C ARG A 180 -15.88 3.91 13.27
N GLN A 181 -17.02 3.55 12.68
CA GLN A 181 -17.21 3.59 11.24
C GLN A 181 -17.06 5.02 10.69
N LEU A 182 -15.84 5.46 10.60
CA LEU A 182 -15.41 6.72 9.96
C LEU A 182 -15.46 6.63 8.44
N GLY A 183 -16.42 5.90 7.89
CA GLY A 183 -16.67 5.83 6.44
C GLY A 183 -15.64 5.06 5.63
N VAL A 184 -14.68 4.41 6.27
CA VAL A 184 -13.76 3.47 5.62
C VAL A 184 -14.32 2.07 5.82
N ASN A 185 -15.39 1.76 5.11
CA ASN A 185 -16.03 0.45 5.13
C ASN A 185 -15.26 -0.51 4.23
N ASN A 186 -14.22 -1.09 4.75
CA ASN A 186 -13.54 -2.21 4.11
C ASN A 186 -13.81 -3.54 4.85
N TRP A 187 -14.83 -3.57 5.70
CA TRP A 187 -15.21 -4.72 6.52
C TRP A 187 -16.57 -5.26 6.16
#